data_11455c7f211957e63bedb940862fea2d
#
_entry.id   11455c7f211957e63bedb940862fea2d
#
_cell.length_a   1.000
_cell.length_b   1.000
_cell.length_c   1.000
_cell.angle_alpha   90.00
_cell.angle_beta   90.00
_cell.angle_gamma   90.00
#
_symmetry.space_group_name_H-M   'P 1'
#
loop_
_entity.id
_entity.type
_entity.pdbx_description
1 polymer ?
#
loop_
_entity_poly.entity_id
_entity_poly.type
_entity_poly.pdbx_seq_one_letter_code
_entity_poly.pdbx_strand_id
1 'polypeptide(L)'
;MKRFECLKALAAAVRDDDLVVTNLGNTMHEWLTLRPSRANLYNMNLGQCTPVALGLALALPHRRVIALDGDGNLLLNLVSLADVSHRKPANLKIFVFDNEAYESPGGMPSATAHGVDLVQIAKGCGIDRSFPATNLEEFDQRVELLDQSGVLFVNAKIEMGSIERPPYNEIDFKFNKYQFATYIEETEKKPVLRLRSRSPFTEK
;
A
#
# COMPACT_ATOMS: atom_id res chain seq x y z
N MET A 1 -12.47 -6.98 -13.01
CA MET A 1 -11.84 -8.16 -12.35
C MET A 1 -12.02 -8.07 -10.84
N LYS A 2 -11.91 -9.19 -10.12
CA LYS A 2 -12.06 -9.18 -8.66
C LYS A 2 -10.73 -8.82 -7.97
N ARG A 3 -10.79 -7.95 -6.96
CA ARG A 3 -9.61 -7.55 -6.16
C ARG A 3 -8.89 -8.74 -5.56
N PHE A 4 -9.62 -9.71 -5.03
CA PHE A 4 -9.03 -10.89 -4.40
C PHE A 4 -8.16 -11.72 -5.33
N GLU A 5 -8.54 -11.86 -6.62
CA GLU A 5 -7.72 -12.57 -7.61
C GLU A 5 -6.44 -11.80 -7.93
N CYS A 6 -6.52 -10.47 -8.04
CA CYS A 6 -5.32 -9.63 -8.19
C CYS A 6 -4.38 -9.77 -6.99
N LEU A 7 -4.94 -9.74 -5.77
CA LEU A 7 -4.15 -9.89 -4.54
C LEU A 7 -3.52 -11.28 -4.43
N LYS A 8 -4.16 -12.35 -4.91
CA LYS A 8 -3.56 -13.69 -4.99
C LYS A 8 -2.34 -13.71 -5.90
N ALA A 9 -2.46 -13.14 -7.11
CA ALA A 9 -1.35 -13.06 -8.05
C ALA A 9 -0.17 -12.28 -7.44
N LEU A 10 -0.46 -11.14 -6.83
CA LEU A 10 0.55 -10.34 -6.15
C LEU A 10 1.18 -11.08 -4.95
N ALA A 11 0.39 -11.77 -4.14
CA ALA A 11 0.87 -12.51 -2.97
C ALA A 11 1.84 -13.64 -3.33
N ALA A 12 1.70 -14.23 -4.51
CA ALA A 12 2.61 -15.25 -5.03
C ALA A 12 3.98 -14.67 -5.42
N ALA A 13 4.05 -13.38 -5.77
CA ALA A 13 5.27 -12.69 -6.22
C ALA A 13 5.96 -11.87 -5.13
N VAL A 14 5.27 -11.62 -4.01
CA VAL A 14 5.81 -10.88 -2.86
C VAL A 14 6.75 -11.78 -2.06
N ARG A 15 7.94 -11.29 -1.74
CA ARG A 15 8.96 -11.97 -0.95
C ARG A 15 8.68 -11.82 0.56
N ASP A 16 9.30 -12.65 1.38
CA ASP A 16 9.11 -12.60 2.84
C ASP A 16 9.74 -11.37 3.49
N ASP A 17 10.72 -10.76 2.83
CA ASP A 17 11.39 -9.56 3.28
C ASP A 17 10.81 -8.27 2.67
N ASP A 18 9.85 -8.35 1.76
CA ASP A 18 9.15 -7.17 1.25
C ASP A 18 8.31 -6.52 2.36
N LEU A 19 8.26 -5.20 2.34
CA LEU A 19 7.40 -4.44 3.23
C LEU A 19 6.11 -4.06 2.52
N VAL A 20 4.97 -4.45 3.06
CA VAL A 20 3.68 -4.13 2.45
C VAL A 20 2.92 -3.16 3.33
N VAL A 21 2.47 -2.06 2.75
CA VAL A 21 1.62 -1.07 3.39
C VAL A 21 0.23 -1.15 2.76
N THR A 22 -0.80 -1.35 3.56
CA THR A 22 -2.16 -1.40 3.05
C THR A 22 -2.98 -0.19 3.49
N ASN A 23 -3.85 0.28 2.62
CA ASN A 23 -4.92 1.20 3.03
C ASN A 23 -5.88 0.49 4.00
N LEU A 24 -6.86 1.24 4.50
CA LEU A 24 -7.99 0.68 5.25
C LEU A 24 -9.02 0.02 4.32
N GLY A 25 -9.89 -0.84 4.88
CA GLY A 25 -11.01 -1.43 4.15
C GLY A 25 -10.73 -2.81 3.56
N ASN A 26 -11.43 -3.13 2.48
CA ASN A 26 -11.45 -4.50 1.94
C ASN A 26 -10.09 -5.00 1.44
N THR A 27 -9.26 -4.14 0.84
CA THR A 27 -7.91 -4.51 0.40
C THR A 27 -7.07 -5.05 1.54
N MET A 28 -7.11 -4.39 2.70
CA MET A 28 -6.41 -4.82 3.90
C MET A 28 -6.89 -6.19 4.39
N HIS A 29 -8.21 -6.39 4.48
CA HIS A 29 -8.79 -7.66 4.96
C HIS A 29 -8.44 -8.82 4.05
N GLU A 30 -8.54 -8.62 2.74
CA GLU A 30 -8.20 -9.63 1.76
C GLU A 30 -6.70 -9.94 1.75
N TRP A 31 -5.84 -8.91 1.85
CA TRP A 31 -4.40 -9.11 1.97
C TRP A 31 -4.00 -9.86 3.23
N LEU A 32 -4.61 -9.51 4.36
CA LEU A 32 -4.39 -10.21 5.62
C LEU A 32 -4.76 -11.69 5.54
N THR A 33 -5.85 -12.03 4.85
CA THR A 33 -6.28 -13.41 4.64
C THR A 33 -5.28 -14.20 3.79
N LEU A 34 -4.70 -13.55 2.77
CA LEU A 34 -3.79 -14.19 1.83
C LEU A 34 -2.36 -14.31 2.37
N ARG A 35 -1.89 -13.27 3.03
CA ARG A 35 -0.47 -13.17 3.42
C ARG A 35 -0.28 -12.43 4.75
N PRO A 36 -0.70 -13.04 5.88
CA PRO A 36 -0.44 -12.46 7.19
C PRO A 36 1.08 -12.43 7.45
N SER A 37 1.62 -11.26 7.83
CA SER A 37 3.05 -11.11 8.10
C SER A 37 3.32 -9.93 9.01
N ARG A 38 4.38 -9.99 9.82
CA ARG A 38 4.92 -8.84 10.58
C ARG A 38 5.55 -7.78 9.67
N ALA A 39 5.89 -8.12 8.43
CA ALA A 39 6.36 -7.20 7.39
C ALA A 39 5.25 -6.36 6.78
N ASN A 40 4.00 -6.57 7.19
CA ASN A 40 2.85 -5.81 6.72
C ASN A 40 2.45 -4.72 7.73
N LEU A 41 2.30 -3.50 7.25
CA LEU A 41 1.73 -2.38 7.97
C LEU A 41 0.29 -2.16 7.47
N TYR A 42 -0.67 -2.54 8.30
CA TYR A 42 -2.08 -2.55 7.93
C TYR A 42 -2.82 -1.28 8.32
N ASN A 43 -3.94 -1.03 7.66
CA ASN A 43 -4.96 -0.07 8.06
C ASN A 43 -4.45 1.39 8.09
N MET A 44 -3.73 1.81 7.05
CA MET A 44 -3.35 3.22 6.94
C MET A 44 -4.59 4.08 6.75
N ASN A 45 -4.64 5.18 7.49
CA ASN A 45 -5.72 6.15 7.39
C ASN A 45 -5.85 6.69 5.96
N LEU A 46 -7.01 7.28 5.68
CA LEU A 46 -7.31 7.87 4.37
C LEU A 46 -6.20 8.83 3.92
N GLY A 47 -5.73 8.62 2.68
CA GLY A 47 -4.65 9.40 2.07
C GLY A 47 -3.24 9.09 2.59
N GLN A 48 -3.06 8.09 3.48
CA GLN A 48 -1.76 7.86 4.13
C GLN A 48 -1.00 6.61 3.61
N CYS A 49 -1.63 5.73 2.83
CA CYS A 49 -0.97 4.51 2.36
C CYS A 49 0.28 4.80 1.52
N THR A 50 0.12 5.52 0.43
CA THR A 50 1.22 5.89 -0.47
C THR A 50 2.32 6.71 0.20
N PRO A 51 2.07 7.80 0.97
CA PRO A 51 3.14 8.57 1.60
C PRO A 51 3.88 7.79 2.70
N VAL A 52 3.21 6.91 3.45
CA VAL A 52 3.88 6.04 4.42
C VAL A 52 4.79 5.04 3.71
N ALA A 53 4.32 4.42 2.61
CA ALA A 53 5.15 3.55 1.79
C ALA A 53 6.36 4.28 1.20
N LEU A 54 6.19 5.54 0.75
CA LEU A 54 7.30 6.38 0.31
C LEU A 54 8.34 6.58 1.43
N GLY A 55 7.88 6.92 2.64
CA GLY A 55 8.77 7.09 3.80
C GLY A 55 9.59 5.83 4.10
N LEU A 56 8.96 4.66 4.06
CA LEU A 56 9.64 3.37 4.23
C LEU A 56 10.64 3.09 3.10
N ALA A 57 10.26 3.35 1.86
CA ALA A 57 11.14 3.13 0.71
C ALA A 57 12.41 4.01 0.77
N LEU A 58 12.29 5.24 1.25
CA LEU A 58 13.43 6.15 1.45
C LEU A 58 14.31 5.73 2.64
N ALA A 59 13.69 5.27 3.72
CA ALA A 59 14.42 4.84 4.92
C ALA A 59 15.15 3.50 4.74
N LEU A 60 14.61 2.61 3.90
CA LEU A 60 15.09 1.24 3.68
C LEU A 60 15.26 0.97 2.17
N PRO A 61 16.23 1.62 1.51
CA PRO A 61 16.37 1.56 0.04
C PRO A 61 16.75 0.17 -0.50
N HIS A 62 17.22 -0.72 0.34
CA HIS A 62 17.56 -2.11 0.01
C HIS A 62 16.35 -3.06 0.12
N ARG A 63 15.22 -2.63 0.72
CA ARG A 63 13.98 -3.40 0.87
C ARG A 63 12.96 -2.96 -0.17
N ARG A 64 12.32 -3.90 -0.86
CA ARG A 64 11.18 -3.57 -1.71
C ARG A 64 9.98 -3.18 -0.83
N VAL A 65 9.35 -2.06 -1.15
CA VAL A 65 8.16 -1.55 -0.46
C VAL A 65 7.00 -1.53 -1.43
N ILE A 66 5.88 -2.11 -1.02
CA ILE A 66 4.66 -2.24 -1.82
C ILE A 66 3.52 -1.53 -1.10
N ALA A 67 2.93 -0.54 -1.76
CA ALA A 67 1.70 0.11 -1.32
C ALA A 67 0.49 -0.56 -1.98
N LEU A 68 -0.47 -1.02 -1.19
CA LEU A 68 -1.76 -1.53 -1.65
C LEU A 68 -2.81 -0.48 -1.29
N ASP A 69 -3.08 0.40 -2.24
CA ASP A 69 -3.94 1.57 -2.06
C ASP A 69 -5.31 1.36 -2.75
N GLY A 70 -6.25 2.26 -2.52
CA GLY A 70 -7.52 2.34 -3.21
C GLY A 70 -7.66 3.68 -3.92
N ASP A 71 -8.50 3.76 -4.95
CA ASP A 71 -8.76 4.97 -5.71
C ASP A 71 -9.22 6.12 -4.81
N GLY A 72 -10.27 5.91 -4.02
CA GLY A 72 -10.78 6.91 -3.10
C GLY A 72 -9.77 7.33 -2.02
N ASN A 73 -8.92 6.38 -1.57
CA ASN A 73 -7.87 6.67 -0.61
C ASN A 73 -6.77 7.55 -1.22
N LEU A 74 -6.28 7.19 -2.40
CA LEU A 74 -5.24 7.95 -3.11
C LEU A 74 -5.74 9.35 -3.52
N LEU A 75 -6.98 9.46 -3.96
CA LEU A 75 -7.62 10.75 -4.34
C LEU A 75 -7.60 11.77 -3.20
N LEU A 76 -7.63 11.34 -1.95
CA LEU A 76 -7.54 12.24 -0.79
C LEU A 76 -6.14 12.80 -0.55
N ASN A 77 -5.11 12.28 -1.22
CA ASN A 77 -3.74 12.77 -1.11
C ASN A 77 -2.94 12.56 -2.40
N LEU A 78 -3.44 13.10 -3.51
CA LEU A 78 -2.76 13.04 -4.83
C LEU A 78 -1.38 13.71 -4.80
N VAL A 79 -1.16 14.69 -3.90
CA VAL A 79 0.15 15.35 -3.73
C VAL A 79 1.26 14.35 -3.43
N SER A 80 0.94 13.23 -2.79
CA SER A 80 1.92 12.16 -2.54
C SER A 80 2.57 11.61 -3.80
N LEU A 81 1.90 11.63 -4.96
CA LEU A 81 2.48 11.22 -6.24
C LEU A 81 3.56 12.18 -6.74
N ALA A 82 3.39 13.49 -6.48
CA ALA A 82 4.43 14.48 -6.78
C ALA A 82 5.67 14.25 -5.90
N ASP A 83 5.48 13.94 -4.61
CA ASP A 83 6.59 13.61 -3.72
C ASP A 83 7.30 12.32 -4.15
N VAL A 84 6.55 11.28 -4.54
CA VAL A 84 7.10 10.02 -5.10
C VAL A 84 7.95 10.32 -6.33
N SER A 85 7.44 11.13 -7.26
CA SER A 85 8.17 11.51 -8.47
C SER A 85 9.40 12.34 -8.17
N HIS A 86 9.31 13.27 -7.21
CA HIS A 86 10.46 14.08 -6.81
C HIS A 86 11.58 13.24 -6.17
N ARG A 87 11.23 12.27 -5.31
CA ARG A 87 12.18 11.43 -4.58
C ARG A 87 12.70 10.24 -5.39
N LYS A 88 11.92 9.74 -6.35
CA LYS A 88 12.25 8.62 -7.25
C LYS A 88 12.88 7.40 -6.55
N PRO A 89 12.25 6.85 -5.50
CA PRO A 89 12.82 5.69 -4.83
C PRO A 89 12.87 4.49 -5.78
N ALA A 90 14.01 3.77 -5.80
CA ALA A 90 14.22 2.65 -6.72
C ALA A 90 13.37 1.41 -6.36
N ASN A 91 12.84 1.36 -5.15
CA ASN A 91 12.27 0.19 -4.49
C ASN A 91 10.77 0.30 -4.16
N LEU A 92 10.07 1.37 -4.60
CA LEU A 92 8.64 1.58 -4.32
C LEU A 92 7.75 1.05 -5.45
N LYS A 93 6.75 0.24 -5.09
CA LYS A 93 5.72 -0.30 -5.97
C LYS A 93 4.35 0.08 -5.43
N ILE A 94 3.51 0.71 -6.25
CA ILE A 94 2.20 1.22 -5.86
C ILE A 94 1.14 0.51 -6.70
N PHE A 95 0.25 -0.22 -6.06
CA PHE A 95 -0.91 -0.84 -6.68
C PHE A 95 -2.17 -0.19 -6.13
N VAL A 96 -2.93 0.44 -7.00
CA VAL A 96 -4.22 1.07 -6.68
C VAL A 96 -5.33 0.17 -7.17
N PHE A 97 -6.18 -0.29 -6.26
CA PHE A 97 -7.37 -1.08 -6.57
C PHE A 97 -8.55 -0.13 -6.74
N ASP A 98 -8.85 0.18 -8.00
CA ASP A 98 -9.81 1.20 -8.41
C ASP A 98 -11.16 0.54 -8.73
N ASN A 99 -12.07 0.58 -7.76
CA ASN A 99 -13.46 0.14 -7.92
C ASN A 99 -14.44 1.29 -8.18
N GLU A 100 -13.91 2.48 -8.45
CA GLU A 100 -14.69 3.69 -8.75
C GLU A 100 -15.62 4.14 -7.61
N ALA A 101 -15.34 3.68 -6.36
CA ALA A 101 -16.23 3.96 -5.23
C ALA A 101 -15.50 4.01 -3.88
N TYR A 102 -16.06 4.81 -2.98
CA TYR A 102 -15.83 4.71 -1.55
C TYR A 102 -16.69 3.57 -0.98
N GLU A 103 -16.25 2.33 -1.17
CA GLU A 103 -17.04 1.15 -0.90
C GLU A 103 -17.40 1.00 0.58
N SER A 104 -16.42 1.17 1.49
CA SER A 104 -16.61 0.97 2.93
C SER A 104 -17.62 1.94 3.57
N PRO A 105 -17.67 3.23 3.23
CA PRO A 105 -18.65 4.16 3.80
C PRO A 105 -20.00 4.19 3.06
N GLY A 106 -20.30 3.23 2.20
CA GLY A 106 -21.62 3.12 1.58
C GLY A 106 -21.65 3.09 0.06
N GLY A 107 -20.52 2.92 -0.61
CA GLY A 107 -20.45 2.73 -2.06
C GLY A 107 -20.67 4.00 -2.88
N MET A 108 -20.43 5.17 -2.31
CA MET A 108 -20.53 6.43 -3.06
C MET A 108 -19.47 6.46 -4.16
N PRO A 109 -19.79 6.97 -5.37
CA PRO A 109 -18.83 7.03 -6.46
C PRO A 109 -17.62 7.90 -6.08
N SER A 110 -16.43 7.45 -6.45
CA SER A 110 -15.21 8.25 -6.39
C SER A 110 -15.05 9.08 -7.67
N ALA A 111 -14.05 9.96 -7.72
CA ALA A 111 -13.80 10.77 -8.91
C ALA A 111 -13.41 9.92 -10.13
N THR A 112 -12.88 8.71 -9.94
CA THR A 112 -12.55 7.80 -11.06
C THR A 112 -13.80 7.28 -11.77
N ALA A 113 -14.97 7.19 -11.09
CA ALA A 113 -16.26 6.92 -11.70
C ALA A 113 -16.70 8.03 -12.69
N HIS A 114 -16.13 9.20 -12.57
CA HIS A 114 -16.44 10.38 -13.39
C HIS A 114 -15.30 10.76 -14.35
N GLY A 115 -14.43 9.80 -14.68
CA GLY A 115 -13.43 9.96 -15.73
C GLY A 115 -12.05 10.45 -15.24
N VAL A 116 -11.81 10.56 -13.96
CA VAL A 116 -10.45 10.81 -13.45
C VAL A 116 -9.57 9.60 -13.72
N ASP A 117 -8.47 9.81 -14.45
CA ASP A 117 -7.48 8.78 -14.81
C ASP A 117 -6.25 8.90 -13.91
N LEU A 118 -6.13 7.98 -12.96
CA LEU A 118 -5.02 7.95 -12.00
C LEU A 118 -3.68 7.61 -12.66
N VAL A 119 -3.68 6.88 -13.79
CA VAL A 119 -2.47 6.59 -14.57
C VAL A 119 -1.96 7.87 -15.23
N GLN A 120 -2.84 8.67 -15.82
CA GLN A 120 -2.45 9.95 -16.41
C GLN A 120 -1.98 10.95 -15.35
N ILE A 121 -2.60 10.97 -14.19
CA ILE A 121 -2.15 11.81 -13.06
C ILE A 121 -0.75 11.38 -12.62
N ALA A 122 -0.50 10.09 -12.42
CA ALA A 122 0.82 9.59 -12.03
C ALA A 122 1.90 9.93 -13.07
N LYS A 123 1.59 9.75 -14.37
CA LYS A 123 2.47 10.18 -15.48
C LYS A 123 2.69 11.69 -15.49
N GLY A 124 1.63 12.48 -15.30
CA GLY A 124 1.71 13.94 -15.21
C GLY A 124 2.57 14.44 -14.05
N CYS A 125 2.63 13.68 -12.95
CA CYS A 125 3.57 13.91 -11.85
C CYS A 125 5.01 13.50 -12.21
N GLY A 126 5.26 12.74 -13.29
CA GLY A 126 6.58 12.26 -13.71
C GLY A 126 6.91 10.84 -13.24
N ILE A 127 5.90 10.03 -12.95
CA ILE A 127 6.06 8.58 -12.70
C ILE A 127 5.85 7.86 -14.04
N ASP A 128 6.91 7.73 -14.84
CA ASP A 128 6.83 7.21 -16.21
C ASP A 128 6.32 5.77 -16.29
N ARG A 129 6.66 4.94 -15.30
CA ARG A 129 6.23 3.54 -15.22
C ARG A 129 4.88 3.41 -14.53
N SER A 130 3.87 4.07 -15.11
CA SER A 130 2.48 4.06 -14.67
C SER A 130 1.62 3.32 -15.70
N PHE A 131 0.92 2.28 -15.26
CA PHE A 131 0.20 1.37 -16.13
C PHE A 131 -1.23 1.13 -15.64
N PRO A 132 -2.20 1.03 -16.55
CA PRO A 132 -3.50 0.46 -16.23
C PRO A 132 -3.41 -1.07 -16.19
N ALA A 133 -4.36 -1.69 -15.50
CA ALA A 133 -4.70 -3.10 -15.62
C ALA A 133 -6.23 -3.24 -15.54
N THR A 134 -6.85 -3.69 -16.63
CA THR A 134 -8.31 -3.78 -16.77
C THR A 134 -8.82 -5.23 -16.69
N ASN A 135 -7.91 -6.18 -16.77
CA ASN A 135 -8.16 -7.60 -16.63
C ASN A 135 -6.99 -8.28 -15.89
N LEU A 136 -7.18 -9.56 -15.53
CA LEU A 136 -6.21 -10.27 -14.70
C LEU A 136 -4.89 -10.54 -15.45
N GLU A 137 -4.95 -10.80 -16.76
CA GLU A 137 -3.76 -11.00 -17.57
C GLU A 137 -2.86 -9.76 -17.62
N GLU A 138 -3.45 -8.59 -17.83
CA GLU A 138 -2.71 -7.32 -17.74
C GLU A 138 -2.13 -7.11 -16.34
N PHE A 139 -2.91 -7.43 -15.29
CA PHE A 139 -2.43 -7.29 -13.92
C PHE A 139 -1.21 -8.19 -13.65
N ASP A 140 -1.25 -9.46 -14.09
CA ASP A 140 -0.13 -10.40 -13.96
C ASP A 140 1.12 -9.88 -14.66
N GLN A 141 0.98 -9.35 -15.89
CA GLN A 141 2.09 -8.69 -16.57
C GLN A 141 2.70 -7.50 -15.79
N ARG A 142 1.89 -6.79 -14.98
CA ARG A 142 2.40 -5.70 -14.11
C ARG A 142 3.06 -6.25 -12.86
N VAL A 143 2.60 -7.37 -12.34
CA VAL A 143 3.24 -8.07 -11.22
C VAL A 143 4.65 -8.54 -11.60
N GLU A 144 4.89 -8.99 -12.83
CA GLU A 144 6.22 -9.34 -13.33
C GLU A 144 7.25 -8.19 -13.29
N LEU A 145 6.76 -6.95 -13.21
CA LEU A 145 7.62 -5.77 -13.10
C LEU A 145 8.11 -5.47 -11.68
N LEU A 146 7.69 -6.23 -10.67
CA LEU A 146 8.01 -5.99 -9.27
C LEU A 146 9.52 -5.93 -9.00
N ASP A 147 10.32 -6.76 -9.68
CA ASP A 147 11.76 -6.84 -9.45
C ASP A 147 12.57 -5.78 -10.21
N GLN A 148 11.94 -5.05 -11.09
CA GLN A 148 12.62 -3.99 -11.83
C GLN A 148 12.81 -2.76 -10.93
N SER A 149 13.99 -2.16 -10.98
CA SER A 149 14.31 -0.93 -10.25
C SER A 149 13.43 0.25 -10.70
N GLY A 150 13.19 1.17 -9.79
CA GLY A 150 12.37 2.37 -10.02
C GLY A 150 10.95 2.25 -9.47
N VAL A 151 10.27 3.39 -9.45
CA VAL A 151 8.87 3.45 -9.05
C VAL A 151 8.02 2.71 -10.08
N LEU A 152 7.12 1.84 -9.61
CA LEU A 152 6.06 1.24 -10.40
C LEU A 152 4.73 1.73 -9.85
N PHE A 153 3.85 2.23 -10.72
CA PHE A 153 2.47 2.57 -10.39
C PHE A 153 1.51 1.77 -11.26
N VAL A 154 0.59 1.06 -10.65
CA VAL A 154 -0.43 0.25 -11.34
C VAL A 154 -1.80 0.65 -10.85
N ASN A 155 -2.68 1.09 -11.75
CA ASN A 155 -4.10 1.30 -11.48
C ASN A 155 -4.88 0.09 -11.98
N ALA A 156 -5.33 -0.77 -11.08
CA ALA A 156 -6.09 -1.97 -11.37
C ALA A 156 -7.59 -1.69 -11.28
N LYS A 157 -8.29 -1.72 -12.40
CA LYS A 157 -9.75 -1.58 -12.44
C LYS A 157 -10.41 -2.86 -11.95
N ILE A 158 -11.11 -2.77 -10.83
CA ILE A 158 -11.75 -3.89 -10.16
C ILE A 158 -13.26 -3.66 -10.01
N GLU A 159 -13.97 -4.73 -9.75
CA GLU A 159 -15.38 -4.68 -9.35
C GLU A 159 -15.50 -4.32 -7.86
N MET A 160 -16.59 -3.67 -7.48
CA MET A 160 -16.98 -3.58 -6.06
C MET A 160 -17.24 -4.97 -5.48
N GLY A 161 -17.04 -5.13 -4.20
CA GLY A 161 -17.25 -6.36 -3.47
C GLY A 161 -15.98 -6.87 -2.78
N SER A 162 -16.16 -7.80 -1.87
CA SER A 162 -15.08 -8.43 -1.12
C SER A 162 -15.43 -9.89 -0.81
N ILE A 163 -14.41 -10.65 -0.44
CA ILE A 163 -14.62 -11.93 0.22
C ILE A 163 -15.26 -11.72 1.60
N GLU A 164 -15.79 -12.79 2.20
CA GLU A 164 -16.22 -12.77 3.59
C GLU A 164 -15.06 -12.29 4.49
N ARG A 165 -15.35 -11.28 5.31
CA ARG A 165 -14.31 -10.69 6.16
C ARG A 165 -13.98 -11.65 7.30
N PRO A 166 -12.69 -11.91 7.54
CA PRO A 166 -12.31 -12.63 8.75
C PRO A 166 -12.77 -11.84 9.99
N PRO A 167 -13.03 -12.51 11.12
CA PRO A 167 -13.43 -11.83 12.36
C PRO A 167 -12.45 -10.72 12.72
N TYR A 168 -12.97 -9.56 13.06
CA TYR A 168 -12.17 -8.35 13.43
C TYR A 168 -11.21 -8.58 14.61
N ASN A 169 -11.39 -9.68 15.34
CA ASN A 169 -10.68 -9.98 16.57
C ASN A 169 -9.26 -10.53 16.37
N GLU A 170 -8.84 -10.79 15.14
CA GLU A 170 -7.54 -11.42 14.88
C GLU A 170 -6.38 -10.42 14.78
N ILE A 171 -6.65 -9.12 14.53
CA ILE A 171 -5.60 -8.09 14.51
C ILE A 171 -6.03 -6.82 15.26
N ASP A 172 -5.27 -6.50 16.28
CA ASP A 172 -5.27 -5.16 16.84
C ASP A 172 -4.39 -4.24 15.96
N PHE A 173 -5.04 -3.42 15.12
CA PHE A 173 -4.34 -2.49 14.23
C PHE A 173 -3.52 -1.44 14.98
N LYS A 174 -3.86 -1.12 16.23
CA LYS A 174 -3.04 -0.25 17.06
C LYS A 174 -1.74 -0.94 17.46
N PHE A 175 -1.81 -2.24 17.69
CA PHE A 175 -0.65 -3.05 18.02
C PHE A 175 0.20 -3.39 16.79
N ASN A 176 -0.41 -3.53 15.61
CA ASN A 176 0.30 -3.86 14.38
C ASN A 176 1.45 -2.90 14.07
N LYS A 177 1.29 -1.59 14.28
CA LYS A 177 2.38 -0.63 14.07
C LYS A 177 3.61 -0.91 14.94
N TYR A 178 3.40 -1.38 16.17
CA TYR A 178 4.51 -1.75 17.07
C TYR A 178 5.13 -3.08 16.65
N GLN A 179 4.31 -4.07 16.24
CA GLN A 179 4.81 -5.33 15.70
C GLN A 179 5.65 -5.10 14.44
N PHE A 180 5.17 -4.24 13.54
CA PHE A 180 5.88 -3.85 12.32
C PHE A 180 7.19 -3.11 12.66
N ALA A 181 7.16 -2.13 13.56
CA ALA A 181 8.37 -1.42 13.99
C ALA A 181 9.39 -2.36 14.62
N THR A 182 8.96 -3.27 15.51
CA THR A 182 9.83 -4.28 16.10
C THR A 182 10.41 -5.23 15.05
N TYR A 183 9.61 -5.63 14.05
CA TYR A 183 10.11 -6.42 12.91
C TYR A 183 11.23 -5.69 12.16
N ILE A 184 11.06 -4.39 11.90
CA ILE A 184 12.12 -3.58 11.28
C ILE A 184 13.36 -3.52 12.18
N GLU A 185 13.21 -3.29 13.50
CA GLU A 185 14.35 -3.27 14.43
C GLU A 185 15.14 -4.59 14.41
N GLU A 186 14.43 -5.72 14.44
CA GLU A 186 15.04 -7.06 14.44
C GLU A 186 15.78 -7.35 13.12
N THR A 187 15.18 -6.99 11.99
CA THR A 187 15.74 -7.29 10.66
C THR A 187 16.84 -6.32 10.25
N GLU A 188 16.71 -5.03 10.59
CA GLU A 188 17.71 -4.00 10.26
C GLU A 188 18.79 -3.85 11.34
N LYS A 189 18.61 -4.49 12.51
CA LYS A 189 19.50 -4.37 13.67
C LYS A 189 19.73 -2.91 14.08
N LYS A 190 18.71 -2.09 13.96
CA LYS A 190 18.72 -0.65 14.27
C LYS A 190 17.47 -0.27 15.06
N PRO A 191 17.56 0.55 16.12
CA PRO A 191 16.41 0.99 16.89
C PRO A 191 15.53 1.91 16.04
N VAL A 192 14.26 1.57 15.91
CA VAL A 192 13.20 2.37 15.26
C VAL A 192 12.36 3.08 16.31
N LEU A 193 11.98 2.34 17.36
CA LEU A 193 11.24 2.86 18.50
C LEU A 193 12.22 3.49 19.49
N ARG A 194 12.60 4.72 19.27
CA ARG A 194 13.38 5.48 20.26
C ARG A 194 12.44 5.90 21.40
N LEU A 195 12.44 5.16 22.48
CA LEU A 195 12.00 5.69 23.75
C LEU A 195 12.96 6.85 24.08
N ARG A 196 12.46 8.08 24.13
CA ARG A 196 13.25 9.19 24.68
C ARG A 196 13.65 8.77 26.09
N SER A 197 14.93 8.64 26.35
CA SER A 197 15.50 8.24 27.65
C SER A 197 15.25 9.27 28.77
N ARG A 198 14.52 10.34 28.49
CA ARG A 198 14.07 11.34 29.47
C ARG A 198 12.54 11.41 29.41
N SER A 199 11.90 10.64 30.27
CA SER A 199 10.54 10.95 30.67
C SER A 199 10.59 12.28 31.45
N PRO A 200 9.79 13.29 31.08
CA PRO A 200 9.69 14.49 31.89
C PRO A 200 9.12 14.23 33.30
N PHE A 201 8.73 12.98 33.58
CA PHE A 201 8.15 12.52 34.84
C PHE A 201 9.14 11.72 35.71
N THR A 202 10.41 11.59 35.32
CA THR A 202 11.44 10.82 36.09
C THR A 202 12.47 11.70 36.78
N GLU A 203 12.33 13.02 36.74
CA GLU A 203 13.15 13.88 37.60
C GLU A 203 12.32 14.33 38.84
N LYS A 204 12.46 13.56 39.92
CA LYS A 204 12.36 14.03 41.30
C LYS A 204 13.55 13.48 42.08
#